data_2031968c662dbe599fc47cf2ad15dbe1
#
_entry.id   2031968c662dbe599fc47cf2ad15dbe1
#
_cell.length_a   1.000
_cell.length_b   1.000
_cell.length_c   1.000
_cell.angle_alpha   90.00
_cell.angle_beta   90.00
_cell.angle_gamma   90.00
#
_symmetry.space_group_name_H-M   'P 1'
#
loop_
_entity.id
_entity.type
_entity.pdbx_description
1 polymer ?
#
loop_
_entity_poly.entity_id
_entity_poly.type
_entity_poly.pdbx_seq_one_letter_code
_entity_poly.pdbx_strand_id
1 'polypeptide(L)'
;MRFWFMLAAALILAGCSSHRAPPPNPRLADSITVVANLNEQLRSWRGAPYRYGGMTPRGVDCSGFVVRTFRDKFALQLPRETREQAEIGTRIDKRDLLPGDLVFFKTGSGRAVCTLASTIPTTSLFTPPPAGVTRSSLDNVYWNKKFWQARRI
;
A
#
# COMPACT_ATOMS: atom_id res chain seq x y z
N MET A 1 32.32 -25.57 -45.37
CA MET A 1 32.04 -25.88 -43.94
C MET A 1 32.49 -24.78 -42.97
N ARG A 2 32.65 -23.53 -43.41
CA ARG A 2 33.11 -22.41 -42.52
C ARG A 2 32.04 -21.36 -42.21
N PHE A 3 30.83 -21.51 -42.72
CA PHE A 3 29.74 -20.54 -42.54
C PHE A 3 28.70 -20.94 -41.46
N TRP A 4 28.81 -22.12 -40.89
CA TRP A 4 27.81 -22.58 -39.89
C TRP A 4 28.16 -22.27 -38.46
N PHE A 5 29.39 -21.79 -38.20
CA PHE A 5 29.80 -21.38 -36.84
C PHE A 5 29.45 -19.91 -36.47
N MET A 6 29.03 -19.10 -37.43
CA MET A 6 28.67 -17.71 -37.17
C MET A 6 27.17 -17.48 -36.82
N LEU A 7 26.33 -18.52 -36.98
CA LEU A 7 24.89 -18.39 -36.69
C LEU A 7 24.51 -18.80 -35.25
N ALA A 8 25.44 -19.38 -34.49
CA ALA A 8 25.18 -19.85 -33.12
C ALA A 8 25.50 -18.81 -32.01
N ALA A 9 26.12 -17.70 -32.37
CA ALA A 9 26.53 -16.67 -31.39
C ALA A 9 25.50 -15.54 -31.15
N ALA A 10 24.38 -15.54 -31.89
CA ALA A 10 23.41 -14.43 -31.85
C ALA A 10 22.20 -14.66 -30.91
N LEU A 11 22.17 -15.74 -30.13
CA LEU A 11 20.97 -16.17 -29.38
C LEU A 11 21.09 -16.10 -27.86
N ILE A 12 22.09 -15.39 -27.30
CA ILE A 12 22.25 -15.26 -25.83
C ILE A 12 22.18 -13.80 -25.38
N LEU A 13 21.26 -13.00 -25.97
CA LEU A 13 20.86 -11.71 -25.45
C LEU A 13 19.34 -11.69 -25.22
N ALA A 14 18.77 -12.80 -24.78
CA ALA A 14 17.41 -12.82 -24.20
C ALA A 14 17.51 -12.19 -22.81
N GLY A 15 17.23 -10.90 -22.77
CA GLY A 15 17.41 -10.03 -21.65
C GLY A 15 16.79 -10.56 -20.37
N CYS A 16 17.53 -10.42 -19.30
CA CYS A 16 16.95 -10.27 -17.97
C CYS A 16 16.02 -9.06 -18.01
N SER A 17 14.76 -9.30 -18.28
CA SER A 17 13.68 -8.39 -18.04
C SER A 17 13.58 -8.24 -16.51
N SER A 18 14.43 -7.40 -15.93
CA SER A 18 14.35 -7.02 -14.53
C SER A 18 12.99 -6.33 -14.36
N HIS A 19 12.08 -7.04 -13.74
CA HIS A 19 10.75 -6.55 -13.38
C HIS A 19 10.91 -5.48 -12.32
N ARG A 20 11.27 -4.27 -12.77
CA ARG A 20 11.47 -3.12 -11.90
C ARG A 20 10.10 -2.57 -11.55
N ALA A 21 9.77 -2.61 -10.26
CA ALA A 21 8.56 -1.98 -9.78
C ALA A 21 8.53 -0.48 -10.18
N PRO A 22 7.36 0.07 -10.53
CA PRO A 22 7.24 1.46 -10.94
C PRO A 22 7.68 2.41 -9.82
N PRO A 23 8.24 3.59 -10.15
CA PRO A 23 8.58 4.59 -9.16
C PRO A 23 7.30 5.13 -8.48
N PRO A 24 7.39 5.56 -7.21
CA PRO A 24 6.29 6.21 -6.54
C PRO A 24 6.01 7.60 -7.10
N ASN A 25 4.84 8.16 -6.78
CA ASN A 25 4.54 9.57 -7.00
C ASN A 25 5.67 10.44 -6.44
N PRO A 26 6.09 11.54 -7.11
CA PRO A 26 7.15 12.42 -6.62
C PRO A 26 6.96 12.92 -5.18
N ARG A 27 5.71 13.08 -4.72
CA ARG A 27 5.39 13.45 -3.33
C ARG A 27 5.62 12.34 -2.32
N LEU A 28 5.81 11.12 -2.78
CA LEU A 28 6.07 9.91 -1.99
C LEU A 28 7.48 9.35 -2.26
N ALA A 29 8.32 10.05 -3.01
CA ALA A 29 9.63 9.54 -3.43
C ALA A 29 10.66 9.49 -2.30
N ASP A 30 10.58 10.42 -1.34
CA ASP A 30 11.46 10.41 -0.16
C ASP A 30 10.86 9.55 0.95
N SER A 31 11.33 8.32 1.05
CA SER A 31 10.86 7.34 2.03
C SER A 31 11.01 7.80 3.48
N ILE A 32 12.04 8.59 3.81
CA ILE A 32 12.25 9.08 5.17
C ILE A 32 11.13 10.06 5.56
N THR A 33 10.88 11.02 4.70
CA THR A 33 9.80 12.00 4.90
C THR A 33 8.44 11.32 4.91
N VAL A 34 8.20 10.35 4.02
CA VAL A 34 6.94 9.59 4.00
C VAL A 34 6.72 8.84 5.30
N VAL A 35 7.73 8.11 5.80
CA VAL A 35 7.64 7.39 7.09
C VAL A 35 7.39 8.35 8.25
N ALA A 36 8.07 9.50 8.29
CA ALA A 36 7.87 10.51 9.34
C ALA A 36 6.42 11.03 9.35
N ASN A 37 5.88 11.39 8.17
CA ASN A 37 4.52 11.87 8.01
C ASN A 37 3.46 10.82 8.38
N LEU A 38 3.66 9.55 7.97
CA LEU A 38 2.76 8.46 8.32
C LEU A 38 2.78 8.16 9.82
N ASN A 39 3.94 8.22 10.46
CA ASN A 39 4.05 8.05 11.91
C ASN A 39 3.40 9.19 12.68
N GLU A 40 3.52 10.42 12.22
CA GLU A 40 2.85 11.58 12.82
C GLU A 40 1.32 11.44 12.69
N GLN A 41 0.83 11.07 11.51
CA GLN A 41 -0.60 10.83 11.29
C GLN A 41 -1.12 9.72 12.21
N LEU A 42 -0.40 8.62 12.31
CA LEU A 42 -0.77 7.53 13.21
C LEU A 42 -0.85 7.99 14.68
N ARG A 43 0.13 8.79 15.14
CA ARG A 43 0.12 9.31 16.52
C ARG A 43 -1.09 10.22 16.77
N SER A 44 -1.38 11.12 15.84
CA SER A 44 -2.49 12.08 15.98
C SER A 44 -3.88 11.42 15.88
N TRP A 45 -3.98 10.25 15.26
CA TRP A 45 -5.25 9.52 15.10
C TRP A 45 -5.34 8.26 15.97
N ARG A 46 -4.33 8.00 16.79
CA ARG A 46 -4.29 6.79 17.63
C ARG A 46 -5.52 6.69 18.51
N GLY A 47 -6.20 5.53 18.46
CA GLY A 47 -7.42 5.31 19.26
C GLY A 47 -8.68 5.93 18.66
N ALA A 48 -8.62 6.58 17.49
CA ALA A 48 -9.81 7.02 16.79
C ALA A 48 -10.73 5.81 16.54
N PRO A 49 -12.01 5.87 17.02
CA PRO A 49 -12.91 4.72 16.92
C PRO A 49 -13.34 4.48 15.49
N TYR A 50 -13.65 3.22 15.18
CA TYR A 50 -14.24 2.88 13.89
C TYR A 50 -15.64 3.47 13.78
N ARG A 51 -15.90 4.14 12.65
CA ARG A 51 -17.22 4.60 12.24
C ARG A 51 -17.35 4.53 10.73
N TYR A 52 -18.28 3.71 10.25
CA TYR A 52 -18.55 3.60 8.82
C TYR A 52 -18.88 4.97 8.22
N GLY A 53 -18.23 5.33 7.10
CA GLY A 53 -18.37 6.64 6.46
C GLY A 53 -17.65 7.77 7.17
N GLY A 54 -17.01 7.52 8.32
CA GLY A 54 -16.32 8.54 9.12
C GLY A 54 -15.04 9.05 8.47
N MET A 55 -14.72 10.33 8.73
CA MET A 55 -13.58 11.06 8.17
C MET A 55 -12.86 11.92 9.22
N THR A 56 -13.10 11.70 10.50
CA THR A 56 -12.57 12.52 11.60
C THR A 56 -11.94 11.66 12.70
N PRO A 57 -11.08 12.22 13.57
CA PRO A 57 -10.56 11.51 14.73
C PRO A 57 -11.61 11.03 15.73
N ARG A 58 -12.84 11.56 15.66
CA ARG A 58 -13.99 11.13 16.47
C ARG A 58 -14.74 9.93 15.88
N GLY A 59 -14.37 9.50 14.70
CA GLY A 59 -14.93 8.33 14.02
C GLY A 59 -14.47 8.29 12.59
N VAL A 60 -13.83 7.17 12.20
CA VAL A 60 -13.22 7.00 10.89
C VAL A 60 -13.31 5.55 10.43
N ASP A 61 -13.52 5.32 9.13
CA ASP A 61 -13.33 4.00 8.52
C ASP A 61 -11.96 3.89 7.83
N CYS A 62 -11.62 2.69 7.36
CA CYS A 62 -10.31 2.40 6.78
C CYS A 62 -9.96 3.32 5.61
N SER A 63 -10.84 3.42 4.61
CA SER A 63 -10.62 4.25 3.43
C SER A 63 -10.65 5.75 3.75
N GLY A 64 -11.46 6.17 4.71
CA GLY A 64 -11.49 7.54 5.21
C GLY A 64 -10.19 7.96 5.88
N PHE A 65 -9.58 7.08 6.68
CA PHE A 65 -8.25 7.31 7.27
C PHE A 65 -7.18 7.48 6.18
N VAL A 66 -7.21 6.63 5.15
CA VAL A 66 -6.27 6.74 4.02
C VAL A 66 -6.46 8.05 3.26
N VAL A 67 -7.70 8.41 2.89
CA VAL A 67 -8.01 9.69 2.21
C VAL A 67 -7.48 10.88 3.01
N ARG A 68 -7.75 10.92 4.32
CA ARG A 68 -7.28 11.99 5.18
C ARG A 68 -5.77 12.03 5.28
N THR A 69 -5.12 10.88 5.42
CA THR A 69 -3.66 10.79 5.48
C THR A 69 -3.01 11.34 4.20
N PHE A 70 -3.45 10.88 3.04
CA PHE A 70 -2.87 11.33 1.78
C PHE A 70 -3.14 12.79 1.47
N ARG A 71 -4.34 13.28 1.77
CA ARG A 71 -4.67 14.69 1.62
C ARG A 71 -3.86 15.59 2.56
N ASP A 72 -3.84 15.24 3.84
CA ASP A 72 -3.30 16.13 4.88
C ASP A 72 -1.75 16.10 4.92
N LYS A 73 -1.12 14.96 4.56
CA LYS A 73 0.34 14.81 4.63
C LYS A 73 1.05 14.92 3.28
N PHE A 74 0.39 14.61 2.18
CA PHE A 74 1.02 14.56 0.86
C PHE A 74 0.31 15.44 -0.18
N ALA A 75 -0.77 16.10 0.16
CA ALA A 75 -1.63 16.87 -0.75
C ALA A 75 -2.11 16.06 -1.97
N LEU A 76 -2.32 14.75 -1.77
CA LEU A 76 -2.83 13.83 -2.78
C LEU A 76 -4.29 13.53 -2.51
N GLN A 77 -5.12 13.65 -3.54
CA GLN A 77 -6.54 13.30 -3.49
C GLN A 77 -6.71 11.84 -3.91
N LEU A 78 -7.27 11.04 -3.02
CA LEU A 78 -7.61 9.65 -3.30
C LEU A 78 -9.13 9.46 -3.31
N PRO A 79 -9.65 8.46 -4.05
CA PRO A 79 -11.06 8.10 -3.99
C PRO A 79 -11.49 7.77 -2.56
N ARG A 80 -12.78 8.03 -2.27
CA ARG A 80 -13.31 7.82 -0.91
C ARG A 80 -13.47 6.34 -0.57
N GLU A 81 -13.83 5.52 -1.54
CA GLU A 81 -14.16 4.14 -1.29
C GLU A 81 -12.98 3.19 -1.52
N THR A 82 -12.88 2.16 -0.68
CA THR A 82 -11.82 1.16 -0.76
C THR A 82 -11.75 0.47 -2.12
N ARG A 83 -12.90 0.20 -2.73
CA ARG A 83 -12.96 -0.45 -4.06
C ARG A 83 -12.28 0.42 -5.11
N GLU A 84 -12.58 1.70 -5.14
CA GLU A 84 -11.99 2.65 -6.08
C GLU A 84 -10.50 2.84 -5.80
N GLN A 85 -10.10 2.90 -4.51
CA GLN A 85 -8.68 2.95 -4.13
C GLN A 85 -7.91 1.71 -4.60
N ALA A 86 -8.56 0.55 -4.68
CA ALA A 86 -7.96 -0.69 -5.16
C ALA A 86 -7.73 -0.72 -6.68
N GLU A 87 -8.27 0.24 -7.42
CA GLU A 87 -8.16 0.35 -8.87
C GLU A 87 -7.21 1.43 -9.35
N ILE A 88 -6.84 2.39 -8.48
CA ILE A 88 -5.91 3.47 -8.84
C ILE A 88 -4.44 3.03 -8.74
N GLY A 89 -3.57 3.81 -9.38
CA GLY A 89 -2.12 3.57 -9.38
C GLY A 89 -1.73 2.25 -10.05
N THR A 90 -0.55 1.76 -9.71
CA THR A 90 0.00 0.53 -10.28
C THR A 90 0.03 -0.58 -9.25
N ARG A 91 -0.41 -1.79 -9.65
CA ARG A 91 -0.30 -2.97 -8.80
C ARG A 91 1.16 -3.37 -8.61
N ILE A 92 1.53 -3.68 -7.38
CA ILE A 92 2.88 -4.11 -7.00
C ILE A 92 2.85 -5.37 -6.16
N ASP A 93 3.96 -6.11 -6.17
CA ASP A 93 4.12 -7.28 -5.33
C ASP A 93 4.36 -6.88 -3.87
N LYS A 94 3.95 -7.75 -2.94
CA LYS A 94 4.14 -7.53 -1.50
C LYS A 94 5.61 -7.31 -1.12
N ARG A 95 6.54 -7.97 -1.82
CA ARG A 95 8.00 -7.85 -1.59
C ARG A 95 8.60 -6.52 -2.08
N ASP A 96 7.89 -5.80 -2.95
CA ASP A 96 8.34 -4.53 -3.55
C ASP A 96 7.70 -3.31 -2.87
N LEU A 97 7.05 -3.52 -1.71
CA LEU A 97 6.39 -2.45 -0.96
C LEU A 97 7.36 -1.36 -0.53
N LEU A 98 6.96 -0.11 -0.77
CA LEU A 98 7.61 1.09 -0.26
C LEU A 98 6.68 1.84 0.69
N PRO A 99 7.23 2.70 1.57
CA PRO A 99 6.41 3.59 2.38
C PRO A 99 5.49 4.45 1.50
N GLY A 100 4.21 4.51 1.86
CA GLY A 100 3.18 5.21 1.10
C GLY A 100 2.40 4.36 0.11
N ASP A 101 2.80 3.10 -0.13
CA ASP A 101 1.99 2.18 -0.91
C ASP A 101 0.71 1.78 -0.16
N LEU A 102 -0.38 1.62 -0.90
CA LEU A 102 -1.65 1.14 -0.36
C LEU A 102 -1.66 -0.39 -0.30
N VAL A 103 -2.15 -0.93 0.80
CA VAL A 103 -2.26 -2.38 1.02
C VAL A 103 -3.71 -2.75 1.30
N PHE A 104 -4.20 -3.78 0.63
CA PHE A 104 -5.60 -4.20 0.68
C PHE A 104 -5.72 -5.62 1.22
N PHE A 105 -6.73 -5.82 2.06
CA PHE A 105 -7.04 -7.10 2.69
C PHE A 105 -8.49 -7.48 2.45
N LYS A 106 -8.76 -8.77 2.34
CA LYS A 106 -10.12 -9.33 2.35
C LYS A 106 -10.44 -9.82 3.76
N THR A 107 -11.27 -9.06 4.47
CA THR A 107 -11.72 -9.41 5.82
C THR A 107 -13.20 -9.78 5.81
N GLY A 108 -13.61 -10.78 6.60
CA GLY A 108 -15.00 -11.23 6.68
C GLY A 108 -15.50 -12.04 5.46
N SER A 109 -16.81 -12.07 5.23
CA SER A 109 -17.49 -12.85 4.17
C SER A 109 -17.39 -12.23 2.77
N GLY A 110 -16.19 -11.78 2.38
CA GLY A 110 -15.89 -11.32 1.01
C GLY A 110 -16.23 -9.87 0.67
N ARG A 111 -16.79 -9.08 1.60
CA ARG A 111 -17.17 -7.68 1.33
C ARG A 111 -16.30 -6.63 2.01
N ALA A 112 -15.67 -6.95 3.12
CA ALA A 112 -14.85 -5.98 3.84
C ALA A 112 -13.43 -5.97 3.28
N VAL A 113 -13.08 -4.91 2.59
CA VAL A 113 -11.73 -4.64 2.09
C VAL A 113 -11.18 -3.46 2.89
N CYS A 114 -10.15 -3.69 3.69
CA CYS A 114 -9.45 -2.62 4.41
C CYS A 114 -8.28 -2.11 3.60
N THR A 115 -8.14 -0.79 3.52
CA THR A 115 -7.05 -0.11 2.82
C THR A 115 -6.10 0.50 3.83
N LEU A 116 -4.80 0.39 3.61
CA LEU A 116 -3.78 0.82 4.55
C LEU A 116 -2.60 1.46 3.83
N ALA A 117 -2.08 2.52 4.41
CA ALA A 117 -0.81 3.10 4.00
C ALA A 117 0.34 2.31 4.64
N SER A 118 1.30 1.84 3.84
CA SER A 118 2.43 1.03 4.29
C SER A 118 3.57 1.89 4.83
N THR A 119 4.13 1.49 5.98
CA THR A 119 5.44 1.93 6.45
C THR A 119 6.32 0.71 6.69
N ILE A 120 7.49 0.63 6.07
CA ILE A 120 8.39 -0.50 6.27
C ILE A 120 9.22 -0.28 7.54
N PRO A 121 9.44 -1.33 8.37
CA PRO A 121 9.06 -2.75 8.28
C PRO A 121 7.65 -3.05 8.82
N THR A 122 6.99 -2.09 9.42
CA THR A 122 5.64 -2.25 10.00
C THR A 122 4.63 -1.43 9.25
N THR A 123 3.49 -2.01 8.96
CA THR A 123 2.37 -1.32 8.34
C THR A 123 1.50 -0.68 9.41
N SER A 124 1.16 0.58 9.22
CA SER A 124 0.13 1.22 10.03
C SER A 124 -1.21 0.68 9.57
N LEU A 125 -1.78 -0.22 10.34
CA LEU A 125 -3.04 -0.85 10.06
C LEU A 125 -4.17 -0.12 10.78
N PHE A 126 -5.23 0.10 10.04
CA PHE A 126 -6.52 0.31 10.62
C PHE A 126 -7.09 -1.06 10.99
N THR A 127 -7.19 -1.37 12.28
CA THR A 127 -7.79 -2.62 12.71
C THR A 127 -9.32 -2.49 12.80
N PRO A 128 -10.06 -3.56 12.47
CA PRO A 128 -11.51 -3.58 12.68
C PRO A 128 -11.89 -3.28 14.14
N PRO A 129 -13.13 -2.83 14.40
CA PRO A 129 -13.59 -2.61 15.75
C PRO A 129 -13.31 -3.82 16.66
N PRO A 130 -13.01 -3.61 17.97
CA PRO A 130 -13.08 -2.34 18.68
C PRO A 130 -11.80 -1.49 18.66
N ALA A 131 -10.71 -1.95 18.09
CA ALA A 131 -9.38 -1.36 18.30
C ALA A 131 -9.14 0.01 17.60
N GLY A 132 -9.89 0.35 16.54
CA GLY A 132 -9.72 1.60 15.80
C GLY A 132 -8.34 1.75 15.13
N VAL A 133 -7.85 2.99 15.03
CA VAL A 133 -6.55 3.28 14.39
C VAL A 133 -5.40 2.81 15.28
N THR A 134 -4.62 1.87 14.76
CA THR A 134 -3.46 1.30 15.46
C THR A 134 -2.41 0.80 14.46
N ARG A 135 -1.27 0.33 14.98
CA ARG A 135 -0.20 -0.25 14.16
C ARG A 135 -0.22 -1.77 14.28
N SER A 136 0.02 -2.44 13.16
CA SER A 136 0.19 -3.89 13.12
C SER A 136 1.24 -4.28 12.08
N SER A 137 1.74 -5.51 12.14
CA SER A 137 2.71 -6.02 11.18
C SER A 137 2.02 -6.76 10.04
N LEU A 138 2.51 -6.57 8.80
CA LEU A 138 2.11 -7.39 7.64
C LEU A 138 2.52 -8.86 7.78
N ASP A 139 3.52 -9.14 8.62
CA ASP A 139 3.99 -10.51 8.89
C ASP A 139 3.15 -11.21 9.95
N ASN A 140 2.22 -10.49 10.61
CA ASN A 140 1.23 -11.10 11.45
C ASN A 140 0.41 -12.13 10.65
N VAL A 141 0.28 -13.34 11.22
CA VAL A 141 -0.38 -14.49 10.55
C VAL A 141 -1.78 -14.16 10.04
N TYR A 142 -2.56 -13.39 10.79
CA TYR A 142 -3.90 -12.97 10.39
C TYR A 142 -3.87 -12.09 9.14
N TRP A 143 -3.07 -11.01 9.16
CA TRP A 143 -3.00 -10.07 8.05
C TRP A 143 -2.34 -10.66 6.81
N ASN A 144 -1.31 -11.49 7.00
CA ASN A 144 -0.65 -12.19 5.90
C ASN A 144 -1.62 -13.07 5.10
N LYS A 145 -2.49 -13.81 5.81
CA LYS A 145 -3.53 -14.65 5.19
C LYS A 145 -4.63 -13.84 4.48
N LYS A 146 -4.87 -12.62 4.89
CA LYS A 146 -5.93 -11.75 4.35
C LYS A 146 -5.43 -10.80 3.26
N PHE A 147 -4.12 -10.72 3.04
CA PHE A 147 -3.54 -9.88 1.99
C PHE A 147 -4.15 -10.21 0.63
N TRP A 148 -4.58 -9.17 -0.08
CA TRP A 148 -5.17 -9.31 -1.41
C TRP A 148 -4.31 -8.69 -2.49
N GLN A 149 -3.95 -7.41 -2.36
CA GLN A 149 -3.10 -6.70 -3.31
C GLN A 149 -2.46 -5.46 -2.68
N ALA A 150 -1.51 -4.87 -3.40
CA ALA A 150 -0.96 -3.56 -3.08
C ALA A 150 -0.94 -2.66 -4.32
N ARG A 151 -1.02 -1.35 -4.09
CA ARG A 151 -1.01 -0.31 -5.12
C ARG A 151 -0.02 0.78 -4.79
N ARG A 152 0.73 1.21 -5.79
CA ARG A 152 1.61 2.38 -5.74
C ARG A 152 0.95 3.53 -6.45
N ILE A 153 0.89 4.69 -5.76
CA ILE A 153 0.27 5.91 -6.24
C ILE A 153 1.32 6.77 -6.93
#